data_84199f5d88c7afd63bafe4762c2650a8
#
_entry.id   84199f5d88c7afd63bafe4762c2650a8
#
_cell.length_a   1.000
_cell.length_b   1.000
_cell.length_c   1.000
_cell.angle_alpha   90.00
_cell.angle_beta   90.00
_cell.angle_gamma   90.00
#
_symmetry.space_group_name_H-M   'P 1'
#
loop_
_entity.id
_entity.type
_entity.pdbx_description
1 polymer ?
#
loop_
_entity_poly.entity_id
_entity_poly.type
_entity_poly.pdbx_seq_one_letter_code
_entity_poly.pdbx_strand_id
1 'polypeptide(L)'
;ISISGTRVISFALTSFGPFISRIIFFETRKKLIEIESSNIEPEIFIELNESVQSEVLQLLSIDSLIKIIKRLESDNAIKILENLSKDIKEKVLEKLPPKDKFLLQEGLSYPEDSAARIMQREFTAVPSNWTVGQTIDYLREDKDLPEEFLEIFIVDNDFKPIGTVPSSRVLRTSRESKMSSIMSEMPVLISVNMDKEEVGHSFENYNLVSAGVVNKENKLVGMITADDVVTVVQEEAEEDTLRLAGVGDEEITDSVMLKTKRRFNWLLLNLFTALLATWVISFFGASIEQMVALAFLMPIVASMGGNAGMQTLAVTIRAIATKELSKSNFNRVVGKEFLIGILNGIIFAIITAVIVQFWFKDFNLSILIGISMILNMIVAGLFGILVPVSLKKLNIDPALASSVFVTTITDVIGFLSFLGLGSIYFLN
;
A
#
# COMPACT_ATOMS: atom_id res chain seq x y z
N ILE A 1 -13.20 -29.56 -22.80
CA ILE A 1 -12.40 -29.07 -23.95
C ILE A 1 -12.50 -27.53 -24.05
N SER A 2 -13.24 -26.89 -23.18
CA SER A 2 -13.44 -25.42 -23.14
C SER A 2 -12.34 -24.63 -22.37
N ILE A 3 -11.47 -25.30 -21.64
CA ILE A 3 -10.49 -24.66 -20.71
C ILE A 3 -9.23 -24.13 -21.43
N SER A 4 -9.00 -24.48 -22.70
CA SER A 4 -7.75 -24.11 -23.40
C SER A 4 -7.76 -22.72 -24.02
N GLY A 5 -8.89 -22.14 -24.33
CA GLY A 5 -8.98 -20.82 -24.98
C GLY A 5 -8.72 -19.67 -24.02
N THR A 6 -9.33 -19.66 -22.85
CA THR A 6 -9.28 -18.56 -21.86
C THR A 6 -7.88 -18.41 -21.26
N ARG A 7 -7.20 -19.50 -20.94
CA ARG A 7 -5.80 -19.47 -20.45
C ARG A 7 -4.79 -19.00 -21.51
N VAL A 8 -5.05 -19.25 -22.80
CA VAL A 8 -4.17 -18.78 -23.88
C VAL A 8 -4.30 -17.27 -24.06
N ILE A 9 -5.49 -16.70 -23.86
CA ILE A 9 -5.73 -15.25 -23.98
C ILE A 9 -5.14 -14.52 -22.78
N SER A 10 -5.32 -14.99 -21.56
CA SER A 10 -4.67 -14.46 -20.35
C SER A 10 -3.14 -14.52 -20.49
N PHE A 11 -2.58 -15.64 -20.93
CA PHE A 11 -1.15 -15.79 -21.15
C PHE A 11 -0.62 -14.90 -22.30
N ALA A 12 -1.39 -14.68 -23.35
CA ALA A 12 -1.01 -13.79 -24.45
C ALA A 12 -1.06 -12.30 -24.05
N LEU A 13 -1.99 -11.91 -23.16
CA LEU A 13 -2.08 -10.54 -22.65
C LEU A 13 -0.96 -10.20 -21.63
N THR A 14 -0.45 -11.19 -20.90
CA THR A 14 0.58 -10.97 -19.86
C THR A 14 2.02 -11.26 -20.36
N SER A 15 2.22 -12.11 -21.36
CA SER A 15 3.55 -12.66 -21.73
C SER A 15 4.26 -11.95 -22.87
N PHE A 16 3.60 -11.09 -23.65
CA PHE A 16 4.25 -10.34 -24.74
C PHE A 16 4.60 -8.93 -24.29
N GLY A 17 5.91 -8.66 -24.22
CA GLY A 17 6.47 -7.38 -23.80
C GLY A 17 5.95 -6.16 -24.57
N PRO A 18 6.04 -4.95 -23.99
CA PRO A 18 5.26 -3.77 -24.35
C PRO A 18 5.49 -3.21 -25.76
N PHE A 19 6.53 -3.61 -26.46
CA PHE A 19 6.86 -3.06 -27.78
C PHE A 19 6.17 -3.79 -28.94
N ILE A 20 6.03 -5.11 -28.87
CA ILE A 20 5.36 -5.92 -29.90
C ILE A 20 3.84 -5.89 -29.70
N SER A 21 3.37 -5.73 -28.47
CA SER A 21 1.94 -5.61 -28.16
C SER A 21 1.30 -4.33 -28.73
N ARG A 22 2.03 -3.22 -28.82
CA ARG A 22 1.47 -1.94 -29.29
C ARG A 22 1.13 -1.86 -30.78
N ILE A 23 1.87 -2.52 -31.63
CA ILE A 23 1.75 -2.31 -33.09
C ILE A 23 0.79 -3.31 -33.78
N ILE A 24 0.77 -4.56 -33.33
CA ILE A 24 -0.10 -5.61 -33.93
C ILE A 24 -1.46 -5.70 -33.23
N PHE A 25 -1.58 -5.12 -32.04
CA PHE A 25 -2.66 -5.43 -31.10
C PHE A 25 -3.84 -4.46 -31.10
N PHE A 26 -3.73 -3.22 -31.57
CA PHE A 26 -4.82 -2.25 -31.36
C PHE A 26 -6.11 -2.62 -32.12
N GLU A 27 -6.04 -2.97 -33.38
CA GLU A 27 -7.23 -3.40 -34.15
C GLU A 27 -7.63 -4.84 -33.85
N THR A 28 -6.66 -5.71 -33.59
CA THR A 28 -6.95 -7.12 -33.27
C THR A 28 -7.50 -7.26 -31.84
N ARG A 29 -7.02 -6.46 -30.89
CA ARG A 29 -7.61 -6.34 -29.53
C ARG A 29 -9.06 -5.89 -29.59
N LYS A 30 -9.35 -4.84 -30.32
CA LYS A 30 -10.74 -4.34 -30.46
C LYS A 30 -11.67 -5.40 -31.00
N LYS A 31 -11.27 -6.11 -32.04
CA LYS A 31 -12.07 -7.19 -32.64
C LYS A 31 -12.20 -8.43 -31.75
N LEU A 32 -11.14 -8.85 -31.05
CA LEU A 32 -11.19 -9.98 -30.12
C LEU A 32 -12.06 -9.67 -28.92
N ILE A 33 -11.97 -8.45 -28.38
CA ILE A 33 -12.78 -8.00 -27.23
C ILE A 33 -14.26 -7.84 -27.65
N GLU A 34 -14.54 -7.33 -28.86
CA GLU A 34 -15.92 -7.21 -29.36
C GLU A 34 -16.55 -8.58 -29.69
N ILE A 35 -15.78 -9.54 -30.18
CA ILE A 35 -16.30 -10.88 -30.56
C ILE A 35 -16.52 -11.76 -29.32
N GLU A 36 -15.69 -11.63 -28.28
CA GLU A 36 -15.74 -12.49 -27.10
C GLU A 36 -16.38 -11.85 -25.87
N SER A 37 -16.72 -10.56 -25.89
CA SER A 37 -17.32 -9.85 -24.75
C SER A 37 -18.64 -10.44 -24.22
N SER A 38 -19.25 -11.34 -24.98
CA SER A 38 -20.43 -12.11 -24.53
C SER A 38 -20.11 -13.40 -23.76
N ASN A 39 -18.84 -13.87 -23.81
CA ASN A 39 -18.40 -15.15 -23.25
C ASN A 39 -17.18 -15.05 -22.32
N ILE A 40 -16.67 -13.84 -22.05
CA ILE A 40 -15.52 -13.62 -21.16
C ILE A 40 -16.06 -13.61 -19.72
N GLU A 41 -15.39 -14.32 -18.83
CA GLU A 41 -15.63 -14.22 -17.39
C GLU A 41 -15.24 -12.80 -16.95
N PRO A 42 -16.14 -12.05 -16.29
CA PRO A 42 -15.93 -10.64 -15.94
C PRO A 42 -14.71 -10.43 -15.04
N GLU A 43 -14.37 -11.41 -14.22
CA GLU A 43 -13.27 -11.42 -13.27
C GLU A 43 -11.91 -11.21 -13.96
N ILE A 44 -11.77 -11.64 -15.23
CA ILE A 44 -10.56 -11.41 -16.02
C ILE A 44 -10.22 -9.92 -16.15
N PHE A 45 -11.23 -9.05 -16.16
CA PHE A 45 -10.99 -7.60 -16.25
C PHE A 45 -10.39 -7.04 -14.97
N ILE A 46 -10.61 -7.68 -13.82
CA ILE A 46 -10.10 -7.25 -12.52
C ILE A 46 -8.63 -7.64 -12.35
N GLU A 47 -8.22 -8.78 -12.93
CA GLU A 47 -6.82 -9.23 -12.90
C GLU A 47 -5.88 -8.42 -13.81
N LEU A 48 -6.42 -7.50 -14.64
CA LEU A 48 -5.61 -6.64 -15.49
C LEU A 48 -5.03 -5.48 -14.68
N ASN A 49 -3.75 -5.13 -14.91
CA ASN A 49 -3.18 -3.90 -14.34
C ASN A 49 -4.02 -2.69 -14.75
N GLU A 50 -4.10 -1.69 -13.92
CA GLU A 50 -4.98 -0.52 -14.07
C GLU A 50 -4.85 0.18 -15.44
N SER A 51 -3.62 0.37 -15.93
CA SER A 51 -3.41 1.04 -17.23
C SER A 51 -3.92 0.21 -18.40
N VAL A 52 -3.72 -1.11 -18.39
CA VAL A 52 -4.24 -2.03 -19.42
C VAL A 52 -5.76 -2.16 -19.28
N GLN A 53 -6.26 -2.27 -18.06
CA GLN A 53 -7.67 -2.31 -17.75
C GLN A 53 -8.38 -1.06 -18.30
N SER A 54 -7.87 0.14 -18.00
CA SER A 54 -8.43 1.41 -18.49
C SER A 54 -8.42 1.48 -20.02
N GLU A 55 -7.34 1.07 -20.71
CA GLU A 55 -7.30 1.01 -22.16
C GLU A 55 -8.34 0.06 -22.75
N VAL A 56 -8.48 -1.13 -22.16
CA VAL A 56 -9.43 -2.16 -22.62
C VAL A 56 -10.87 -1.72 -22.39
N LEU A 57 -11.18 -1.21 -21.19
CA LEU A 57 -12.53 -0.75 -20.84
C LEU A 57 -13.01 0.41 -21.72
N GLN A 58 -12.11 1.31 -22.15
CA GLN A 58 -12.45 2.40 -23.07
C GLN A 58 -12.78 1.92 -24.49
N LEU A 59 -12.36 0.72 -24.88
CA LEU A 59 -12.65 0.13 -26.19
C LEU A 59 -13.99 -0.61 -26.22
N LEU A 60 -14.54 -0.95 -25.05
CA LEU A 60 -15.80 -1.68 -24.94
C LEU A 60 -17.01 -0.78 -25.21
N SER A 61 -18.07 -1.37 -25.75
CA SER A 61 -19.37 -0.68 -25.86
C SER A 61 -19.99 -0.50 -24.47
N ILE A 62 -20.82 0.55 -24.29
CA ILE A 62 -21.53 0.78 -23.03
C ILE A 62 -22.39 -0.43 -22.65
N ASP A 63 -23.00 -1.09 -23.62
CA ASP A 63 -23.84 -2.25 -23.36
C ASP A 63 -23.02 -3.48 -22.91
N SER A 64 -21.78 -3.63 -23.40
CA SER A 64 -20.83 -4.65 -22.93
C SER A 64 -20.35 -4.36 -21.50
N LEU A 65 -20.03 -3.11 -21.20
CA LEU A 65 -19.64 -2.68 -19.84
C LEU A 65 -20.77 -2.95 -18.83
N ILE A 66 -22.02 -2.68 -19.18
CA ILE A 66 -23.18 -2.97 -18.32
C ILE A 66 -23.31 -4.47 -18.07
N LYS A 67 -23.10 -5.31 -19.07
CA LYS A 67 -23.14 -6.77 -18.90
C LYS A 67 -22.05 -7.28 -17.97
N ILE A 68 -20.85 -6.74 -18.08
CA ILE A 68 -19.71 -7.06 -17.19
C ILE A 68 -20.05 -6.64 -15.76
N ILE A 69 -20.40 -5.37 -15.55
CA ILE A 69 -20.70 -4.80 -14.22
C ILE A 69 -21.84 -5.55 -13.50
N LYS A 70 -22.86 -6.01 -14.23
CA LYS A 70 -23.97 -6.78 -13.63
C LYS A 70 -23.62 -8.19 -13.20
N ARG A 71 -22.51 -8.73 -13.67
CA ARG A 71 -22.07 -10.09 -13.33
C ARG A 71 -20.99 -10.09 -12.25
N LEU A 72 -20.41 -8.94 -11.98
CA LEU A 72 -19.41 -8.74 -10.94
C LEU A 72 -20.07 -8.46 -9.59
N GLU A 73 -19.39 -8.84 -8.55
CA GLU A 73 -19.66 -8.38 -7.19
C GLU A 73 -19.51 -6.87 -7.07
N SER A 74 -20.18 -6.27 -6.10
CA SER A 74 -20.31 -4.80 -6.03
C SER A 74 -18.99 -4.05 -5.82
N ASP A 75 -18.05 -4.60 -5.07
CA ASP A 75 -16.69 -4.06 -4.89
C ASP A 75 -15.90 -4.05 -6.20
N ASN A 76 -15.91 -5.17 -6.91
CA ASN A 76 -15.28 -5.33 -8.20
C ASN A 76 -15.91 -4.43 -9.29
N ALA A 77 -17.23 -4.28 -9.26
CA ALA A 77 -17.93 -3.34 -10.12
C ALA A 77 -17.53 -1.88 -9.83
N ILE A 78 -17.31 -1.51 -8.56
CA ILE A 78 -16.82 -0.19 -8.16
C ILE A 78 -15.39 0.02 -8.69
N LYS A 79 -14.48 -0.94 -8.54
CA LYS A 79 -13.09 -0.86 -9.04
C LYS A 79 -13.04 -0.65 -10.57
N ILE A 80 -13.90 -1.34 -11.33
CA ILE A 80 -14.02 -1.10 -12.77
C ILE A 80 -14.55 0.31 -13.08
N LEU A 81 -15.57 0.78 -12.36
CA LEU A 81 -16.15 2.11 -12.56
C LEU A 81 -15.16 3.23 -12.25
N GLU A 82 -14.25 3.03 -11.31
CA GLU A 82 -13.19 4.00 -10.99
C GLU A 82 -12.24 4.23 -12.17
N ASN A 83 -11.88 3.16 -12.87
CA ASN A 83 -10.95 3.20 -13.99
C ASN A 83 -11.59 3.65 -15.32
N LEU A 84 -12.92 3.92 -15.32
CA LEU A 84 -13.59 4.51 -16.47
C LEU A 84 -13.46 6.04 -16.51
N SER A 85 -13.36 6.61 -17.72
CA SER A 85 -13.47 8.05 -17.90
C SER A 85 -14.83 8.55 -17.39
N LYS A 86 -14.87 9.81 -16.89
CA LYS A 86 -16.08 10.40 -16.29
C LYS A 86 -17.31 10.30 -17.20
N ASP A 87 -17.14 10.57 -18.50
CA ASP A 87 -18.23 10.53 -19.47
C ASP A 87 -18.80 9.12 -19.69
N ILE A 88 -17.94 8.09 -19.68
CA ILE A 88 -18.36 6.69 -19.82
C ILE A 88 -19.03 6.22 -18.53
N LYS A 89 -18.44 6.54 -17.37
CA LYS A 89 -18.98 6.22 -16.04
C LYS A 89 -20.41 6.73 -15.88
N GLU A 90 -20.66 8.00 -16.21
CA GLU A 90 -22.01 8.58 -16.13
C GLU A 90 -23.01 7.83 -17.03
N LYS A 91 -22.64 7.56 -18.28
CA LYS A 91 -23.50 6.83 -19.23
C LYS A 91 -23.78 5.39 -18.79
N VAL A 92 -22.83 4.71 -18.19
CA VAL A 92 -23.00 3.36 -17.65
C VAL A 92 -23.96 3.40 -16.47
N LEU A 93 -23.74 4.30 -15.50
CA LEU A 93 -24.60 4.46 -14.33
C LEU A 93 -26.05 4.86 -14.69
N GLU A 94 -26.24 5.65 -15.76
CA GLU A 94 -27.58 6.02 -16.22
C GLU A 94 -28.38 4.85 -16.77
N LYS A 95 -27.72 3.88 -17.40
CA LYS A 95 -28.35 2.72 -18.02
C LYS A 95 -28.54 1.51 -17.08
N LEU A 96 -27.92 1.54 -15.89
CA LEU A 96 -28.08 0.49 -14.88
C LEU A 96 -29.48 0.53 -14.25
N PRO A 97 -29.99 -0.61 -13.74
CA PRO A 97 -31.19 -0.64 -12.93
C PRO A 97 -31.09 0.30 -11.73
N PRO A 98 -32.20 0.91 -11.27
CA PRO A 98 -32.17 1.88 -10.17
C PRO A 98 -31.54 1.35 -8.88
N LYS A 99 -31.72 0.06 -8.57
CA LYS A 99 -31.13 -0.61 -7.40
C LYS A 99 -29.60 -0.63 -7.51
N ASP A 100 -29.07 -1.15 -8.61
CA ASP A 100 -27.61 -1.29 -8.83
C ASP A 100 -26.95 0.08 -8.92
N LYS A 101 -27.58 1.01 -9.63
CA LYS A 101 -27.11 2.40 -9.72
C LYS A 101 -26.95 3.03 -8.34
N PHE A 102 -27.95 2.88 -7.46
CA PHE A 102 -27.90 3.45 -6.11
C PHE A 102 -26.77 2.84 -5.30
N LEU A 103 -26.62 1.52 -5.29
CA LEU A 103 -25.57 0.81 -4.55
C LEU A 103 -24.16 1.20 -5.01
N LEU A 104 -23.94 1.26 -6.33
CA LEU A 104 -22.64 1.63 -6.88
C LEU A 104 -22.32 3.12 -6.67
N GLN A 105 -23.32 4.01 -6.79
CA GLN A 105 -23.12 5.43 -6.49
C GLN A 105 -22.83 5.67 -5.00
N GLU A 106 -23.50 4.96 -4.11
CA GLU A 106 -23.22 5.00 -2.68
C GLU A 106 -21.78 4.52 -2.41
N GLY A 107 -21.38 3.37 -2.97
CA GLY A 107 -20.00 2.85 -2.87
C GLY A 107 -18.97 3.88 -3.33
N LEU A 108 -19.17 4.46 -4.51
CA LEU A 108 -18.27 5.51 -5.06
C LEU A 108 -18.24 6.81 -4.24
N SER A 109 -19.19 7.05 -3.35
CA SER A 109 -19.21 8.24 -2.49
C SER A 109 -18.30 8.13 -1.25
N TYR A 110 -17.89 6.93 -0.88
CA TYR A 110 -16.98 6.72 0.23
C TYR A 110 -15.52 7.05 -0.15
N PRO A 111 -14.65 7.35 0.83
CA PRO A 111 -13.22 7.53 0.58
C PRO A 111 -12.58 6.29 -0.08
N GLU A 112 -11.60 6.48 -0.94
CA GLU A 112 -10.94 5.39 -1.69
C GLU A 112 -10.28 4.35 -0.77
N ASP A 113 -9.72 4.77 0.36
CA ASP A 113 -9.05 3.90 1.33
C ASP A 113 -9.99 3.38 2.42
N SER A 114 -11.33 3.40 2.21
CA SER A 114 -12.28 2.95 3.22
C SER A 114 -12.74 1.51 3.01
N ALA A 115 -13.10 0.82 4.09
CA ALA A 115 -13.72 -0.50 4.09
C ALA A 115 -14.95 -0.59 3.15
N ALA A 116 -15.69 0.51 2.99
CA ALA A 116 -16.85 0.58 2.11
C ALA A 116 -16.50 0.42 0.62
N ARG A 117 -15.22 0.66 0.23
CA ARG A 117 -14.75 0.50 -1.15
C ARG A 117 -14.43 -0.93 -1.52
N ILE A 118 -14.06 -1.74 -0.54
CA ILE A 118 -13.68 -3.14 -0.70
C ILE A 118 -14.74 -4.09 -0.16
N MET A 119 -15.92 -3.58 0.24
CA MET A 119 -17.00 -4.44 0.74
C MET A 119 -17.91 -4.90 -0.38
N GLN A 120 -18.28 -6.16 -0.30
CA GLN A 120 -19.33 -6.78 -1.09
C GLN A 120 -20.70 -6.47 -0.46
N ARG A 121 -21.69 -6.14 -1.29
CA ARG A 121 -23.09 -5.93 -0.88
C ARG A 121 -23.90 -7.22 -0.93
N GLU A 122 -23.36 -8.23 -1.56
CA GLU A 122 -23.89 -9.54 -1.76
C GLU A 122 -23.52 -10.42 -0.55
N PHE A 123 -24.37 -10.46 0.46
CA PHE A 123 -24.19 -11.27 1.67
C PHE A 123 -25.46 -11.96 2.10
N THR A 124 -25.31 -13.07 2.82
CA THR A 124 -26.43 -13.81 3.39
C THR A 124 -26.61 -13.47 4.85
N ALA A 125 -27.78 -12.94 5.21
CA ALA A 125 -28.14 -12.63 6.59
C ALA A 125 -29.52 -13.19 6.96
N VAL A 126 -29.63 -13.75 8.18
CA VAL A 126 -30.90 -14.31 8.67
C VAL A 126 -31.16 -13.86 10.11
N PRO A 127 -32.42 -13.74 10.52
CA PRO A 127 -32.80 -13.41 11.90
C PRO A 127 -32.39 -14.50 12.89
N SER A 128 -31.97 -14.09 14.08
CA SER A 128 -31.49 -14.99 15.15
C SER A 128 -32.50 -15.98 15.66
N ASN A 129 -33.80 -15.68 15.51
CA ASN A 129 -34.94 -16.52 15.92
C ASN A 129 -35.28 -17.62 14.93
N TRP A 130 -34.74 -17.57 13.69
CA TRP A 130 -34.98 -18.61 12.69
C TRP A 130 -34.38 -19.94 13.11
N THR A 131 -35.00 -21.04 12.61
CA THR A 131 -34.39 -22.37 12.72
C THR A 131 -33.47 -22.65 11.55
N VAL A 132 -32.58 -23.61 11.72
CA VAL A 132 -31.70 -24.12 10.66
C VAL A 132 -32.55 -24.56 9.44
N GLY A 133 -33.71 -25.20 9.68
CA GLY A 133 -34.64 -25.60 8.63
C GLY A 133 -35.14 -24.44 7.81
N GLN A 134 -35.61 -23.36 8.46
CA GLN A 134 -36.08 -22.14 7.79
C GLN A 134 -34.95 -21.47 7.00
N THR A 135 -33.75 -21.44 7.57
CA THR A 135 -32.58 -20.90 6.85
C THR A 135 -32.27 -21.71 5.60
N ILE A 136 -32.24 -23.05 5.67
CA ILE A 136 -31.99 -23.90 4.49
C ILE A 136 -33.06 -23.70 3.43
N ASP A 137 -34.33 -23.59 3.83
CA ASP A 137 -35.44 -23.42 2.89
C ASP A 137 -35.33 -22.04 2.20
N TYR A 138 -34.99 -20.98 2.95
CA TYR A 138 -34.70 -19.64 2.43
C TYR A 138 -33.54 -19.65 1.42
N LEU A 139 -32.41 -20.28 1.75
CA LEU A 139 -31.27 -20.40 0.85
C LEU A 139 -31.57 -21.14 -0.46
N ARG A 140 -32.60 -21.97 -0.50
CA ARG A 140 -33.04 -22.70 -1.71
C ARG A 140 -34.04 -21.93 -2.56
N GLU A 141 -34.86 -21.11 -1.92
CA GLU A 141 -36.00 -20.44 -2.57
C GLU A 141 -35.57 -19.06 -3.13
N ASP A 142 -34.69 -18.34 -2.41
CA ASP A 142 -34.29 -17.01 -2.80
C ASP A 142 -33.14 -17.09 -3.82
N LYS A 143 -33.42 -16.60 -5.04
CA LYS A 143 -32.48 -16.60 -6.16
C LYS A 143 -31.60 -15.33 -6.21
N ASP A 144 -31.91 -14.35 -5.37
CA ASP A 144 -31.14 -13.08 -5.31
C ASP A 144 -29.94 -13.17 -4.34
N LEU A 145 -29.75 -14.32 -3.67
CA LEU A 145 -28.62 -14.58 -2.81
C LEU A 145 -27.35 -14.83 -3.62
N PRO A 146 -26.15 -14.52 -3.06
CA PRO A 146 -24.89 -14.84 -3.70
C PRO A 146 -24.76 -16.36 -3.95
N GLU A 147 -24.17 -16.73 -5.10
CA GLU A 147 -23.99 -18.14 -5.47
C GLU A 147 -22.99 -18.83 -4.52
N GLU A 148 -21.97 -18.09 -4.05
CA GLU A 148 -20.96 -18.58 -3.12
C GLU A 148 -21.00 -17.76 -1.82
N PHE A 149 -21.05 -18.44 -0.68
CA PHE A 149 -20.91 -17.83 0.65
C PHE A 149 -20.36 -18.84 1.66
N LEU A 150 -19.44 -18.41 2.47
CA LEU A 150 -18.80 -19.25 3.49
C LEU A 150 -19.52 -19.15 4.84
N GLU A 151 -20.04 -17.97 5.18
CA GLU A 151 -20.68 -17.65 6.44
C GLU A 151 -22.05 -16.99 6.22
N ILE A 152 -22.95 -17.26 7.17
CA ILE A 152 -24.27 -16.62 7.24
C ILE A 152 -24.27 -15.67 8.43
N PHE A 153 -24.56 -14.41 8.20
CA PHE A 153 -24.67 -13.41 9.26
C PHE A 153 -25.98 -13.56 10.01
N ILE A 154 -25.91 -13.51 11.32
CA ILE A 154 -27.09 -13.53 12.19
C ILE A 154 -27.35 -12.11 12.64
N VAL A 155 -28.57 -11.62 12.38
CA VAL A 155 -28.96 -10.25 12.71
C VAL A 155 -30.12 -10.22 13.72
N ASP A 156 -30.18 -9.10 14.43
CA ASP A 156 -31.31 -8.79 15.31
C ASP A 156 -32.48 -8.16 14.53
N ASN A 157 -33.52 -7.71 15.25
CA ASN A 157 -34.68 -7.07 14.63
C ASN A 157 -34.42 -5.71 13.99
N ASP A 158 -33.32 -5.06 14.40
CA ASP A 158 -32.85 -3.77 13.85
C ASP A 158 -31.83 -3.94 12.71
N PHE A 159 -31.61 -5.17 12.26
CA PHE A 159 -30.63 -5.55 11.25
C PHE A 159 -29.17 -5.33 11.68
N LYS A 160 -28.92 -5.40 13.00
CA LYS A 160 -27.56 -5.35 13.54
C LYS A 160 -26.97 -6.76 13.61
N PRO A 161 -25.75 -6.96 13.15
CA PRO A 161 -25.11 -8.28 13.19
C PRO A 161 -24.72 -8.64 14.62
N ILE A 162 -25.12 -9.83 15.06
CA ILE A 162 -24.88 -10.36 16.42
C ILE A 162 -24.02 -11.62 16.42
N GLY A 163 -23.80 -12.24 15.25
CA GLY A 163 -22.96 -13.42 15.14
C GLY A 163 -22.89 -13.92 13.69
N THR A 164 -22.09 -14.97 13.49
CA THR A 164 -21.99 -15.69 12.21
C THR A 164 -22.13 -17.19 12.40
N VAL A 165 -22.61 -17.87 11.37
CA VAL A 165 -22.66 -19.33 11.30
C VAL A 165 -22.02 -19.79 10.00
N PRO A 166 -20.94 -20.56 10.05
CA PRO A 166 -20.38 -21.19 8.84
C PRO A 166 -21.42 -22.08 8.12
N SER A 167 -21.48 -22.00 6.81
CA SER A 167 -22.42 -22.78 5.97
C SER A 167 -22.32 -24.29 6.25
N SER A 168 -21.11 -24.79 6.51
CA SER A 168 -20.84 -26.18 6.90
C SER A 168 -21.51 -26.56 8.21
N ARG A 169 -21.64 -25.65 9.19
CA ARG A 169 -22.30 -25.89 10.47
C ARG A 169 -23.82 -25.99 10.30
N VAL A 170 -24.41 -25.16 9.43
CA VAL A 170 -25.84 -25.23 9.09
C VAL A 170 -26.18 -26.59 8.51
N LEU A 171 -25.38 -27.10 7.57
CA LEU A 171 -25.59 -28.41 6.94
C LEU A 171 -25.47 -29.62 7.89
N ARG A 172 -24.75 -29.47 9.00
CA ARG A 172 -24.50 -30.54 9.99
C ARG A 172 -25.39 -30.47 11.22
N THR A 173 -26.26 -29.46 11.31
CA THR A 173 -27.10 -29.23 12.49
C THR A 173 -28.52 -29.63 12.19
N SER A 174 -29.24 -30.11 13.24
CA SER A 174 -30.67 -30.45 13.13
C SER A 174 -31.50 -29.24 12.67
N ARG A 175 -32.49 -29.50 11.76
CA ARG A 175 -33.37 -28.46 11.19
C ARG A 175 -34.17 -27.69 12.26
N GLU A 176 -34.38 -28.26 13.44
CA GLU A 176 -35.19 -27.70 14.53
C GLU A 176 -34.38 -26.75 15.42
N SER A 177 -33.04 -26.80 15.32
CA SER A 177 -32.14 -25.95 16.10
C SER A 177 -32.29 -24.49 15.69
N LYS A 178 -32.23 -23.55 16.65
CA LYS A 178 -32.25 -22.13 16.33
C LYS A 178 -30.92 -21.65 15.87
N MET A 179 -30.85 -20.70 14.94
CA MET A 179 -29.63 -20.08 14.47
C MET A 179 -28.85 -19.42 15.62
N SER A 180 -29.54 -18.80 16.58
CA SER A 180 -28.93 -18.23 17.78
C SER A 180 -28.22 -19.24 18.69
N SER A 181 -28.58 -20.54 18.61
CA SER A 181 -27.93 -21.56 19.45
C SER A 181 -26.64 -22.11 18.82
N ILE A 182 -26.41 -21.89 17.54
CA ILE A 182 -25.28 -22.42 16.79
C ILE A 182 -24.33 -21.35 16.26
N MET A 183 -24.71 -20.07 16.42
CA MET A 183 -23.86 -18.95 16.01
C MET A 183 -22.61 -18.82 16.88
N SER A 184 -21.58 -18.28 16.31
CA SER A 184 -20.40 -17.76 17.01
C SER A 184 -20.53 -16.24 17.14
N GLU A 185 -20.06 -15.67 18.23
CA GLU A 185 -19.97 -14.21 18.37
C GLU A 185 -18.98 -13.67 17.34
N MET A 186 -19.27 -12.50 16.80
CA MET A 186 -18.34 -11.81 15.89
C MET A 186 -17.25 -11.15 16.72
N PRO A 187 -15.97 -11.44 16.47
CA PRO A 187 -14.89 -10.87 17.25
C PRO A 187 -14.69 -9.37 16.96
N VAL A 188 -15.09 -8.93 15.78
CA VAL A 188 -14.97 -7.54 15.34
C VAL A 188 -16.04 -7.21 14.30
N LEU A 189 -16.52 -5.97 14.32
CA LEU A 189 -17.35 -5.36 13.29
C LEU A 189 -16.53 -4.29 12.56
N ILE A 190 -16.59 -4.29 11.24
CA ILE A 190 -15.89 -3.32 10.40
C ILE A 190 -16.82 -2.13 10.14
N SER A 191 -16.35 -0.92 10.45
CA SER A 191 -17.10 0.29 10.08
C SER A 191 -16.88 0.62 8.60
N VAL A 192 -17.90 1.12 7.89
CA VAL A 192 -17.79 1.61 6.50
C VAL A 192 -16.65 2.62 6.29
N ASN A 193 -16.30 3.39 7.32
CA ASN A 193 -15.23 4.41 7.26
C ASN A 193 -13.88 3.90 7.81
N MET A 194 -13.77 2.63 8.18
CA MET A 194 -12.50 2.06 8.62
C MET A 194 -11.53 2.03 7.44
N ASP A 195 -10.29 2.35 7.70
CA ASP A 195 -9.23 2.29 6.71
C ASP A 195 -8.98 0.84 6.24
N LYS A 196 -8.73 0.65 4.95
CA LYS A 196 -8.54 -0.69 4.35
C LYS A 196 -7.32 -1.43 4.93
N GLU A 197 -6.25 -0.71 5.30
CA GLU A 197 -5.09 -1.28 6.00
C GLU A 197 -5.50 -1.78 7.41
N GLU A 198 -6.36 -1.05 8.12
CA GLU A 198 -6.86 -1.45 9.43
C GLU A 198 -7.79 -2.66 9.34
N VAL A 199 -8.55 -2.78 8.24
CA VAL A 199 -9.33 -3.99 7.92
C VAL A 199 -8.38 -5.18 7.77
N GLY A 200 -7.30 -5.05 6.98
CA GLY A 200 -6.27 -6.08 6.83
C GLY A 200 -5.74 -6.58 8.16
N HIS A 201 -5.36 -5.67 9.05
CA HIS A 201 -4.92 -6.03 10.41
C HIS A 201 -6.00 -6.74 11.23
N SER A 202 -7.26 -6.37 11.06
CA SER A 202 -8.35 -7.05 11.78
C SER A 202 -8.51 -8.49 11.33
N PHE A 203 -8.40 -8.76 10.03
CA PHE A 203 -8.45 -10.11 9.49
C PHE A 203 -7.29 -10.97 9.99
N GLU A 204 -6.06 -10.43 10.01
CA GLU A 204 -4.88 -11.11 10.51
C GLU A 204 -5.00 -11.43 12.01
N ASN A 205 -5.36 -10.44 12.84
CA ASN A 205 -5.40 -10.59 14.30
C ASN A 205 -6.47 -11.57 14.77
N TYR A 206 -7.61 -11.62 14.08
CA TYR A 206 -8.76 -12.46 14.48
C TYR A 206 -8.91 -13.71 13.61
N ASN A 207 -8.00 -13.94 12.63
CA ASN A 207 -8.07 -15.05 11.68
C ASN A 207 -9.45 -15.15 11.00
N LEU A 208 -9.94 -14.02 10.48
CA LEU A 208 -11.26 -13.95 9.88
C LEU A 208 -11.25 -14.56 8.48
N VAL A 209 -12.36 -15.20 8.12
CA VAL A 209 -12.66 -15.66 6.76
C VAL A 209 -13.55 -14.63 6.05
N SER A 210 -14.48 -14.06 6.80
CA SER A 210 -15.29 -12.93 6.40
C SER A 210 -15.58 -12.01 7.59
N ALA A 211 -15.91 -10.75 7.31
CA ALA A 211 -16.29 -9.77 8.35
C ALA A 211 -17.51 -8.96 7.90
N GLY A 212 -18.45 -8.74 8.82
CA GLY A 212 -19.59 -7.88 8.57
C GLY A 212 -19.20 -6.39 8.63
N VAL A 213 -19.63 -5.65 7.61
CA VAL A 213 -19.45 -4.20 7.53
C VAL A 213 -20.72 -3.50 7.99
N VAL A 214 -20.57 -2.53 8.88
CA VAL A 214 -21.68 -1.80 9.49
C VAL A 214 -21.61 -0.30 9.22
N ASN A 215 -22.81 0.29 9.08
CA ASN A 215 -22.96 1.73 8.95
C ASN A 215 -22.88 2.44 10.32
N LYS A 216 -23.12 3.76 10.34
CA LYS A 216 -23.13 4.58 11.58
C LYS A 216 -24.19 4.17 12.59
N GLU A 217 -25.24 3.48 12.14
CA GLU A 217 -26.34 2.97 12.98
C GLU A 217 -26.07 1.54 13.48
N ASN A 218 -24.88 0.98 13.20
CA ASN A 218 -24.48 -0.40 13.46
C ASN A 218 -25.35 -1.43 12.71
N LYS A 219 -25.96 -1.07 11.59
CA LYS A 219 -26.67 -2.01 10.72
C LYS A 219 -25.72 -2.64 9.73
N LEU A 220 -25.90 -3.92 9.47
CA LEU A 220 -25.14 -4.66 8.47
C LEU A 220 -25.45 -4.12 7.07
N VAL A 221 -24.43 -3.67 6.35
CA VAL A 221 -24.55 -3.06 5.01
C VAL A 221 -23.73 -3.76 3.94
N GLY A 222 -22.83 -4.65 4.34
CA GLY A 222 -21.98 -5.41 3.46
C GLY A 222 -21.13 -6.41 4.22
N MET A 223 -20.28 -7.12 3.50
CA MET A 223 -19.23 -7.97 4.05
C MET A 223 -17.91 -7.74 3.32
N ILE A 224 -16.83 -8.14 3.93
CA ILE A 224 -15.49 -8.21 3.31
C ILE A 224 -15.03 -9.65 3.50
N THR A 225 -14.40 -10.21 2.49
CA THR A 225 -13.87 -11.59 2.50
C THR A 225 -12.35 -11.59 2.59
N ALA A 226 -11.78 -12.74 2.94
CA ALA A 226 -10.33 -12.86 3.16
C ALA A 226 -9.52 -12.71 1.86
N ASP A 227 -10.05 -13.09 0.71
CA ASP A 227 -9.43 -12.95 -0.60
C ASP A 227 -9.30 -11.46 -1.01
N ASP A 228 -10.33 -10.65 -0.79
CA ASP A 228 -10.27 -9.20 -0.99
C ASP A 228 -9.22 -8.55 -0.10
N VAL A 229 -9.17 -8.97 1.17
CA VAL A 229 -8.17 -8.47 2.12
C VAL A 229 -6.74 -8.86 1.74
N VAL A 230 -6.51 -10.05 1.20
CA VAL A 230 -5.19 -10.46 0.70
C VAL A 230 -4.73 -9.51 -0.41
N THR A 231 -5.63 -9.16 -1.33
CA THR A 231 -5.33 -8.19 -2.40
C THR A 231 -4.98 -6.82 -1.83
N VAL A 232 -5.76 -6.32 -0.87
CA VAL A 232 -5.50 -5.04 -0.18
C VAL A 232 -4.13 -5.04 0.51
N VAL A 233 -3.80 -6.08 1.27
CA VAL A 233 -2.51 -6.17 1.97
C VAL A 233 -1.35 -6.19 0.98
N GLN A 234 -1.51 -6.82 -0.17
CA GLN A 234 -0.49 -6.81 -1.22
C GLN A 234 -0.35 -5.43 -1.86
N GLU A 235 -1.47 -4.78 -2.23
CA GLU A 235 -1.48 -3.43 -2.81
C GLU A 235 -0.81 -2.41 -1.87
N GLU A 236 -1.12 -2.44 -0.57
CA GLU A 236 -0.49 -1.56 0.45
C GLU A 236 1.03 -1.82 0.58
N ALA A 237 1.45 -3.08 0.59
CA ALA A 237 2.87 -3.41 0.68
C ALA A 237 3.66 -2.96 -0.57
N GLU A 238 3.06 -3.05 -1.76
CA GLU A 238 3.63 -2.53 -3.01
C GLU A 238 3.70 -1.00 -2.98
N GLU A 239 2.64 -0.33 -2.54
CA GLU A 239 2.57 1.13 -2.40
C GLU A 239 3.64 1.65 -1.43
N ASP A 240 3.77 1.06 -0.25
CA ASP A 240 4.81 1.39 0.72
C ASP A 240 6.22 1.27 0.12
N THR A 241 6.46 0.21 -0.65
CA THR A 241 7.75 -0.03 -1.31
C THR A 241 8.06 1.07 -2.34
N LEU A 242 7.09 1.46 -3.16
CA LEU A 242 7.23 2.52 -4.15
C LEU A 242 7.40 3.89 -3.49
N ARG A 243 6.65 4.19 -2.45
CA ARG A 243 6.75 5.44 -1.68
C ARG A 243 8.10 5.59 -0.99
N LEU A 244 8.67 4.52 -0.44
CA LEU A 244 10.05 4.53 0.10
C LEU A 244 11.09 4.90 -0.95
N ALA A 245 10.88 4.49 -2.20
CA ALA A 245 11.75 4.86 -3.33
C ALA A 245 11.48 6.28 -3.86
N GLY A 246 10.49 7.00 -3.31
CA GLY A 246 10.07 8.32 -3.80
C GLY A 246 9.31 8.27 -5.13
N VAL A 247 8.68 7.16 -5.42
CA VAL A 247 7.81 6.95 -6.58
C VAL A 247 6.39 6.78 -6.03
N GLY A 248 5.38 7.39 -6.65
CA GLY A 248 3.98 7.14 -6.27
C GLY A 248 3.46 5.88 -6.96
N ASP A 249 2.15 5.78 -7.08
CA ASP A 249 1.43 4.68 -7.73
C ASP A 249 1.78 4.61 -9.23
N GLU A 250 2.99 4.17 -9.53
CA GLU A 250 3.53 4.12 -10.89
C GLU A 250 3.59 2.67 -11.38
N GLU A 251 2.89 2.41 -12.48
CA GLU A 251 2.94 1.13 -13.18
C GLU A 251 3.97 1.13 -14.32
N ILE A 252 4.52 -0.06 -14.62
CA ILE A 252 5.47 -0.24 -15.74
C ILE A 252 4.84 0.20 -17.08
N THR A 253 3.54 0.02 -17.20
CA THR A 253 2.72 0.29 -18.40
C THR A 253 2.33 1.75 -18.57
N ASP A 254 2.47 2.59 -17.56
CA ASP A 254 2.14 4.02 -17.60
C ASP A 254 2.86 4.78 -18.71
N SER A 255 2.21 5.81 -19.25
CA SER A 255 2.78 6.68 -20.28
C SER A 255 3.99 7.47 -19.74
N VAL A 256 4.96 7.75 -20.62
CA VAL A 256 6.17 8.52 -20.26
C VAL A 256 5.83 9.86 -19.60
N MET A 257 4.80 10.56 -20.11
CA MET A 257 4.40 11.86 -19.57
C MET A 257 3.84 11.74 -18.15
N LEU A 258 3.03 10.71 -17.87
CA LEU A 258 2.46 10.45 -16.55
C LEU A 258 3.56 10.13 -15.55
N LYS A 259 4.48 9.20 -15.89
CA LYS A 259 5.65 8.87 -15.07
C LYS A 259 6.51 10.09 -14.76
N THR A 260 6.81 10.89 -15.79
CA THR A 260 7.60 12.12 -15.62
C THR A 260 6.92 13.07 -14.64
N LYS A 261 5.60 13.27 -14.75
CA LYS A 261 4.84 14.18 -13.86
C LYS A 261 4.81 13.67 -12.42
N ARG A 262 4.61 12.35 -12.20
CA ARG A 262 4.59 11.75 -10.86
C ARG A 262 5.95 11.87 -10.16
N ARG A 263 7.06 11.62 -10.87
CA ARG A 263 8.43 11.73 -10.33
C ARG A 263 8.90 13.16 -10.17
N PHE A 264 8.40 14.11 -10.97
CA PHE A 264 8.90 15.49 -11.00
C PHE A 264 8.86 16.18 -9.64
N ASN A 265 7.73 16.11 -8.95
CA ASN A 265 7.57 16.77 -7.65
C ASN A 265 8.55 16.23 -6.61
N TRP A 266 8.80 14.93 -6.64
CA TRP A 266 9.73 14.26 -5.73
C TRP A 266 11.18 14.62 -6.04
N LEU A 267 11.55 14.59 -7.31
CA LEU A 267 12.88 15.02 -7.77
C LEU A 267 13.14 16.50 -7.49
N LEU A 268 12.11 17.34 -7.61
CA LEU A 268 12.21 18.76 -7.26
C LEU A 268 12.47 18.95 -5.76
N LEU A 269 11.76 18.21 -4.90
CA LEU A 269 12.01 18.23 -3.46
C LEU A 269 13.45 17.79 -3.14
N ASN A 270 13.92 16.70 -3.76
CA ASN A 270 15.30 16.24 -3.62
C ASN A 270 16.31 17.29 -4.09
N LEU A 271 16.03 18.03 -5.15
CA LEU A 271 16.89 19.13 -5.59
C LEU A 271 17.00 20.24 -4.54
N PHE A 272 15.90 20.63 -3.91
CA PHE A 272 15.91 21.64 -2.84
C PHE A 272 16.73 21.16 -1.63
N THR A 273 16.61 19.90 -1.23
CA THR A 273 17.38 19.36 -0.12
C THR A 273 18.89 19.26 -0.45
N ALA A 274 19.24 18.90 -1.69
CA ALA A 274 20.61 18.92 -2.17
C ALA A 274 21.21 20.33 -2.19
N LEU A 275 20.43 21.34 -2.60
CA LEU A 275 20.84 22.74 -2.52
C LEU A 275 21.08 23.20 -1.07
N LEU A 276 20.24 22.75 -0.12
CA LEU A 276 20.44 23.02 1.30
C LEU A 276 21.75 22.42 1.81
N ALA A 277 22.05 21.18 1.48
CA ALA A 277 23.30 20.52 1.83
C ALA A 277 24.50 21.25 1.21
N THR A 278 24.41 21.64 -0.07
CA THR A 278 25.43 22.43 -0.76
C THR A 278 25.65 23.81 -0.11
N TRP A 279 24.57 24.46 0.32
CA TRP A 279 24.67 25.72 1.04
C TRP A 279 25.44 25.58 2.34
N VAL A 280 25.24 24.49 3.09
CA VAL A 280 26.03 24.17 4.29
C VAL A 280 27.51 23.99 3.95
N ILE A 281 27.84 23.26 2.87
CA ILE A 281 29.23 23.11 2.41
C ILE A 281 29.89 24.46 2.10
N SER A 282 29.12 25.40 1.54
CA SER A 282 29.67 26.71 1.14
C SER A 282 30.27 27.52 2.29
N PHE A 283 29.84 27.30 3.55
CA PHE A 283 30.41 27.94 4.72
C PHE A 283 31.85 27.49 5.01
N PHE A 284 32.29 26.36 4.45
CA PHE A 284 33.60 25.74 4.69
C PHE A 284 34.55 25.85 3.49
N GLY A 285 34.26 26.77 2.56
CA GLY A 285 35.09 26.96 1.36
C GLY A 285 36.57 27.15 1.66
N ALA A 286 36.91 28.04 2.62
CA ALA A 286 38.29 28.27 3.02
C ALA A 286 39.01 27.02 3.58
N SER A 287 38.28 26.18 4.33
CA SER A 287 38.85 24.90 4.85
C SER A 287 39.13 23.91 3.73
N ILE A 288 38.22 23.87 2.73
CA ILE A 288 38.37 22.99 1.56
C ILE A 288 39.54 23.46 0.68
N GLU A 289 39.73 24.77 0.49
CA GLU A 289 40.88 25.32 -0.24
C GLU A 289 42.20 24.98 0.42
N GLN A 290 42.27 25.04 1.75
CA GLN A 290 43.48 24.65 2.48
C GLN A 290 43.76 23.15 2.44
N MET A 291 42.71 22.34 2.54
CA MET A 291 42.81 20.88 2.57
C MET A 291 41.85 20.23 1.58
N VAL A 292 42.27 20.14 0.33
CA VAL A 292 41.41 19.57 -0.77
C VAL A 292 40.98 18.14 -0.48
N ALA A 293 41.74 17.39 0.35
CA ALA A 293 41.36 16.05 0.77
C ALA A 293 39.97 15.98 1.46
N LEU A 294 39.53 17.08 2.11
CA LEU A 294 38.18 17.17 2.68
C LEU A 294 37.13 17.00 1.61
N ALA A 295 37.29 17.61 0.43
CA ALA A 295 36.36 17.49 -0.67
C ALA A 295 36.24 16.05 -1.19
N PHE A 296 37.35 15.30 -1.23
CA PHE A 296 37.33 13.89 -1.68
C PHE A 296 36.66 12.93 -0.68
N LEU A 297 36.68 13.27 0.60
CA LEU A 297 36.24 12.41 1.68
C LEU A 297 34.78 12.70 2.10
N MET A 298 34.23 13.91 1.82
CA MET A 298 32.84 14.27 2.11
C MET A 298 31.83 13.24 1.63
N PRO A 299 31.91 12.73 0.38
CA PRO A 299 30.91 11.77 -0.12
C PRO A 299 30.87 10.47 0.68
N ILE A 300 31.97 10.05 1.29
CA ILE A 300 32.02 8.83 2.11
C ILE A 300 31.15 9.01 3.36
N VAL A 301 31.31 10.14 4.06
CA VAL A 301 30.56 10.42 5.30
C VAL A 301 29.07 10.56 5.00
N ALA A 302 28.69 11.33 3.98
CA ALA A 302 27.30 11.52 3.58
C ALA A 302 26.64 10.21 3.14
N SER A 303 27.25 9.49 2.21
CA SER A 303 26.73 8.22 1.69
C SER A 303 26.52 7.18 2.79
N MET A 304 27.46 7.04 3.71
CA MET A 304 27.34 6.07 4.81
C MET A 304 26.22 6.44 5.78
N GLY A 305 26.09 7.73 6.12
CA GLY A 305 24.98 8.21 6.95
C GLY A 305 23.63 8.01 6.27
N GLY A 306 23.50 8.38 5.00
CA GLY A 306 22.28 8.20 4.21
C GLY A 306 21.86 6.72 4.15
N ASN A 307 22.80 5.83 3.83
CA ASN A 307 22.51 4.39 3.76
C ASN A 307 22.10 3.81 5.12
N ALA A 308 22.79 4.16 6.20
CA ALA A 308 22.42 3.70 7.54
C ALA A 308 21.04 4.23 7.97
N GLY A 309 20.76 5.51 7.68
CA GLY A 309 19.46 6.12 7.94
C GLY A 309 18.32 5.43 7.19
N MET A 310 18.54 5.11 5.91
CA MET A 310 17.57 4.37 5.10
C MET A 310 17.30 2.94 5.60
N GLN A 311 18.33 2.25 6.12
CA GLN A 311 18.15 0.93 6.73
C GLN A 311 17.26 1.00 7.97
N THR A 312 17.56 1.94 8.88
CA THR A 312 16.72 2.16 10.08
C THR A 312 15.31 2.61 9.71
N LEU A 313 15.19 3.49 8.70
CA LEU A 313 13.91 3.96 8.19
C LEU A 313 13.03 2.81 7.70
N ALA A 314 13.55 1.94 6.84
CA ALA A 314 12.80 0.81 6.29
C ALA A 314 12.26 -0.12 7.38
N VAL A 315 13.09 -0.43 8.40
CA VAL A 315 12.65 -1.22 9.56
C VAL A 315 11.59 -0.48 10.38
N THR A 316 11.72 0.84 10.52
CA THR A 316 10.78 1.64 11.31
C THR A 316 9.43 1.77 10.63
N ILE A 317 9.38 2.01 9.31
CA ILE A 317 8.12 2.07 8.54
C ILE A 317 7.40 0.74 8.65
N ARG A 318 8.08 -0.37 8.42
CA ARG A 318 7.50 -1.69 8.63
C ARG A 318 6.94 -1.87 10.04
N ALA A 319 7.71 -1.51 11.08
CA ALA A 319 7.25 -1.62 12.48
C ALA A 319 6.07 -0.69 12.82
N ILE A 320 5.89 0.40 12.05
CA ILE A 320 4.72 1.28 12.15
C ILE A 320 3.51 0.64 11.45
N ALA A 321 3.70 0.10 10.26
CA ALA A 321 2.66 -0.58 9.48
C ALA A 321 2.15 -1.83 10.22
N THR A 322 3.04 -2.70 10.69
CA THR A 322 2.67 -3.91 11.47
C THR A 322 2.23 -3.63 12.92
N LYS A 323 2.10 -2.35 13.32
CA LYS A 323 1.76 -1.95 14.70
C LYS A 323 2.69 -2.51 15.79
N GLU A 324 3.88 -3.01 15.41
CA GLU A 324 4.90 -3.45 16.35
C GLU A 324 5.50 -2.28 17.17
N LEU A 325 5.57 -1.08 16.57
CA LEU A 325 6.04 0.13 17.23
C LEU A 325 4.88 0.83 17.96
N SER A 326 4.92 0.79 19.28
CA SER A 326 3.90 1.37 20.17
C SER A 326 4.50 2.46 21.08
N LYS A 327 3.63 3.27 21.70
CA LYS A 327 4.07 4.26 22.70
C LYS A 327 4.82 3.63 23.88
N SER A 328 4.51 2.39 24.24
CA SER A 328 5.11 1.67 25.37
C SER A 328 6.54 1.20 25.09
N ASN A 329 6.88 0.86 23.84
CA ASN A 329 8.19 0.34 23.48
C ASN A 329 9.09 1.35 22.76
N PHE A 330 8.56 2.52 22.38
CA PHE A 330 9.25 3.55 21.59
C PHE A 330 10.66 3.89 22.12
N ASN A 331 10.76 4.25 23.41
CA ASN A 331 12.04 4.63 24.02
C ASN A 331 13.07 3.49 24.00
N ARG A 332 12.60 2.25 24.10
CA ARG A 332 13.45 1.07 24.02
C ARG A 332 13.98 0.85 22.60
N VAL A 333 13.14 1.07 21.59
CA VAL A 333 13.53 0.93 20.19
C VAL A 333 14.53 2.03 19.81
N VAL A 334 14.26 3.30 20.17
CA VAL A 334 15.18 4.42 19.95
C VAL A 334 16.54 4.16 20.63
N GLY A 335 16.54 3.66 21.88
CA GLY A 335 17.78 3.32 22.58
C GLY A 335 18.59 2.20 21.91
N LYS A 336 17.91 1.21 21.30
CA LYS A 336 18.58 0.16 20.53
C LYS A 336 19.22 0.72 19.26
N GLU A 337 18.51 1.53 18.48
CA GLU A 337 19.03 2.12 17.26
C GLU A 337 20.16 3.10 17.53
N PHE A 338 20.10 3.87 18.63
CA PHE A 338 21.22 4.70 19.08
C PHE A 338 22.47 3.85 19.35
N LEU A 339 22.32 2.72 20.03
CA LEU A 339 23.44 1.81 20.29
C LEU A 339 23.98 1.15 19.01
N ILE A 340 23.11 0.77 18.09
CA ILE A 340 23.47 0.24 16.78
C ILE A 340 24.26 1.30 15.99
N GLY A 341 23.79 2.57 16.02
CA GLY A 341 24.50 3.70 15.41
C GLY A 341 25.91 3.89 15.98
N ILE A 342 26.09 3.78 17.30
CA ILE A 342 27.42 3.84 17.93
C ILE A 342 28.30 2.67 17.47
N LEU A 343 27.80 1.45 17.55
CA LEU A 343 28.58 0.25 17.22
C LEU A 343 29.03 0.25 15.75
N ASN A 344 28.08 0.47 14.83
CA ASN A 344 28.37 0.60 13.41
C ASN A 344 29.29 1.80 13.15
N GLY A 345 29.04 2.94 13.83
CA GLY A 345 29.87 4.12 13.74
C GLY A 345 31.32 3.85 14.09
N ILE A 346 31.61 3.13 15.19
CA ILE A 346 32.95 2.75 15.59
C ILE A 346 33.60 1.80 14.57
N ILE A 347 32.87 0.78 14.11
CA ILE A 347 33.40 -0.18 13.13
C ILE A 347 33.82 0.53 11.84
N PHE A 348 32.90 1.33 11.27
CA PHE A 348 33.15 2.04 10.02
C PHE A 348 34.16 3.20 10.19
N ALA A 349 34.22 3.82 11.38
CA ALA A 349 35.26 4.80 11.70
C ALA A 349 36.67 4.20 11.64
N ILE A 350 36.84 3.01 12.22
CA ILE A 350 38.13 2.32 12.19
C ILE A 350 38.50 1.95 10.74
N ILE A 351 37.56 1.37 9.99
CA ILE A 351 37.80 0.96 8.60
C ILE A 351 38.17 2.18 7.74
N THR A 352 37.38 3.26 7.81
CA THR A 352 37.62 4.47 7.01
C THR A 352 38.90 5.19 7.45
N ALA A 353 39.19 5.27 8.75
CA ALA A 353 40.42 5.88 9.26
C ALA A 353 41.66 5.13 8.76
N VAL A 354 41.67 3.80 8.77
CA VAL A 354 42.77 2.99 8.22
C VAL A 354 42.95 3.25 6.73
N ILE A 355 41.87 3.25 5.95
CA ILE A 355 41.89 3.50 4.49
C ILE A 355 42.50 4.91 4.22
N VAL A 356 41.97 5.92 4.93
CA VAL A 356 42.47 7.32 4.78
C VAL A 356 43.92 7.47 5.18
N GLN A 357 44.37 6.79 6.23
CA GLN A 357 45.76 6.77 6.65
C GLN A 357 46.67 6.20 5.56
N PHE A 358 46.29 5.12 4.92
CA PHE A 358 47.07 4.54 3.83
C PHE A 358 47.06 5.44 2.57
N TRP A 359 45.95 6.09 2.29
CA TRP A 359 45.78 6.88 1.07
C TRP A 359 46.42 8.25 1.15
N PHE A 360 46.15 8.99 2.24
CA PHE A 360 46.61 10.36 2.41
C PHE A 360 47.86 10.50 3.32
N LYS A 361 48.21 9.45 4.07
CA LYS A 361 49.30 9.42 5.05
C LYS A 361 49.22 10.54 6.11
N ASP A 362 48.00 10.98 6.41
CA ASP A 362 47.69 12.02 7.38
C ASP A 362 46.89 11.43 8.54
N PHE A 363 47.48 11.36 9.71
CA PHE A 363 46.87 10.78 10.90
C PHE A 363 45.72 11.61 11.44
N ASN A 364 45.81 12.94 11.33
CA ASN A 364 44.82 13.85 11.84
C ASN A 364 43.54 13.78 10.97
N LEU A 365 43.70 13.72 9.65
CA LEU A 365 42.60 13.52 8.72
C LEU A 365 41.91 12.18 8.94
N SER A 366 42.67 11.13 9.29
CA SER A 366 42.17 9.81 9.60
C SER A 366 41.28 9.79 10.87
N ILE A 367 41.70 10.49 11.92
CA ILE A 367 40.93 10.66 13.14
C ILE A 367 39.67 11.47 12.88
N LEU A 368 39.78 12.53 12.12
CA LEU A 368 38.69 13.45 11.82
C LEU A 368 37.55 12.75 11.10
N ILE A 369 37.85 11.97 10.04
CA ILE A 369 36.83 11.20 9.34
C ILE A 369 36.24 10.13 10.25
N GLY A 370 37.00 9.48 11.09
CA GLY A 370 36.51 8.50 12.06
C GLY A 370 35.49 9.08 13.03
N ILE A 371 35.79 10.25 13.63
CA ILE A 371 34.87 10.93 14.55
C ILE A 371 33.60 11.34 13.81
N SER A 372 33.75 11.94 12.63
CA SER A 372 32.57 12.35 11.81
C SER A 372 31.70 11.18 11.40
N MET A 373 32.31 10.03 11.10
CA MET A 373 31.60 8.80 10.80
C MET A 373 30.76 8.33 11.98
N ILE A 374 31.29 8.30 13.20
CA ILE A 374 30.56 7.92 14.41
C ILE A 374 29.36 8.85 14.61
N LEU A 375 29.58 10.17 14.53
CA LEU A 375 28.53 11.16 14.73
C LEU A 375 27.41 10.98 13.69
N ASN A 376 27.78 10.82 12.43
CA ASN A 376 26.79 10.70 11.35
C ASN A 376 25.99 9.39 11.44
N MET A 377 26.62 8.27 11.84
CA MET A 377 25.92 6.99 12.04
C MET A 377 24.93 7.04 13.22
N ILE A 378 25.27 7.75 14.29
CA ILE A 378 24.34 7.97 15.42
C ILE A 378 23.14 8.77 14.96
N VAL A 379 23.36 9.85 14.21
CA VAL A 379 22.30 10.69 13.65
C VAL A 379 21.41 9.88 12.71
N ALA A 380 22.00 9.06 11.84
CA ALA A 380 21.30 8.20 10.93
C ALA A 380 20.32 7.23 11.65
N GLY A 381 20.81 6.54 12.68
CA GLY A 381 19.97 5.65 13.50
C GLY A 381 18.85 6.39 14.23
N LEU A 382 19.13 7.54 14.82
CA LEU A 382 18.13 8.33 15.53
C LEU A 382 17.05 8.89 14.59
N PHE A 383 17.46 9.55 13.50
CA PHE A 383 16.51 10.20 12.60
C PHE A 383 15.79 9.21 11.68
N GLY A 384 16.35 8.02 11.45
CA GLY A 384 15.63 6.90 10.80
C GLY A 384 14.38 6.46 11.56
N ILE A 385 14.31 6.71 12.89
CA ILE A 385 13.09 6.47 13.69
C ILE A 385 12.29 7.75 13.88
N LEU A 386 12.96 8.84 14.26
CA LEU A 386 12.27 10.07 14.69
C LEU A 386 11.46 10.70 13.56
N VAL A 387 11.98 10.66 12.33
CA VAL A 387 11.30 11.24 11.16
C VAL A 387 9.97 10.55 10.89
N PRO A 388 9.89 9.22 10.63
CA PRO A 388 8.63 8.57 10.31
C PRO A 388 7.61 8.64 11.46
N VAL A 389 8.06 8.52 12.71
CA VAL A 389 7.17 8.66 13.88
C VAL A 389 6.62 10.08 14.00
N SER A 390 7.41 11.10 13.66
CA SER A 390 6.96 12.50 13.68
C SER A 390 5.95 12.76 12.58
N LEU A 391 6.16 12.24 11.37
CA LEU A 391 5.22 12.34 10.25
C LEU A 391 3.88 11.66 10.59
N LYS A 392 3.93 10.47 11.16
CA LYS A 392 2.70 9.77 11.63
C LYS A 392 1.92 10.60 12.65
N LYS A 393 2.61 11.28 13.58
CA LYS A 393 1.93 12.16 14.55
C LYS A 393 1.29 13.40 13.91
N LEU A 394 1.79 13.83 12.77
CA LEU A 394 1.24 14.93 11.98
C LEU A 394 0.14 14.47 11.00
N ASN A 395 -0.25 13.20 11.03
CA ASN A 395 -1.16 12.56 10.08
C ASN A 395 -0.67 12.66 8.63
N ILE A 396 0.65 12.58 8.45
CA ILE A 396 1.31 12.49 7.15
C ILE A 396 1.82 11.05 7.03
N ASP A 397 1.63 10.44 5.88
CA ASP A 397 2.12 9.10 5.61
C ASP A 397 3.66 9.03 5.80
N PRO A 398 4.13 8.15 6.71
CA PRO A 398 5.56 7.99 6.97
C PRO A 398 6.37 7.52 5.76
N ALA A 399 5.79 6.72 4.87
CA ALA A 399 6.48 6.19 3.69
C ALA A 399 6.76 7.30 2.66
N LEU A 400 5.84 8.26 2.54
CA LEU A 400 5.87 9.25 1.46
C LEU A 400 7.08 10.19 1.50
N ALA A 401 7.48 10.69 2.67
CA ALA A 401 8.46 11.79 2.74
C ALA A 401 9.71 11.46 3.57
N SER A 402 9.67 10.36 4.33
CA SER A 402 10.72 10.07 5.31
C SER A 402 12.11 9.93 4.71
N SER A 403 12.22 9.33 3.52
CA SER A 403 13.53 9.07 2.88
C SER A 403 14.29 10.36 2.58
N VAL A 404 13.62 11.37 2.04
CA VAL A 404 14.24 12.67 1.71
C VAL A 404 14.65 13.42 2.98
N PHE A 405 13.82 13.40 4.02
CA PHE A 405 14.15 14.07 5.28
C PHE A 405 15.34 13.39 5.98
N VAL A 406 15.36 12.06 6.03
CA VAL A 406 16.44 11.31 6.67
C VAL A 406 17.76 11.54 5.94
N THR A 407 17.80 11.43 4.61
CA THR A 407 19.02 11.68 3.82
C THR A 407 19.48 13.12 3.94
N THR A 408 18.56 14.09 3.91
CA THR A 408 18.90 15.51 4.08
C THR A 408 19.56 15.78 5.44
N ILE A 409 18.98 15.24 6.52
CA ILE A 409 19.53 15.43 7.87
C ILE A 409 20.91 14.79 8.00
N THR A 410 21.08 13.57 7.47
CA THR A 410 22.38 12.88 7.50
C THR A 410 23.43 13.59 6.65
N ASP A 411 23.07 14.15 5.50
CA ASP A 411 23.97 14.93 4.65
C ASP A 411 24.40 16.22 5.35
N VAL A 412 23.43 17.01 5.82
CA VAL A 412 23.69 18.29 6.49
C VAL A 412 24.57 18.09 7.74
N ILE A 413 24.19 17.14 8.60
CA ILE A 413 24.95 16.89 9.84
C ILE A 413 26.30 16.20 9.53
N GLY A 414 26.34 15.32 8.53
CA GLY A 414 27.56 14.70 8.04
C GLY A 414 28.56 15.73 7.54
N PHE A 415 28.13 16.69 6.71
CA PHE A 415 28.98 17.78 6.24
C PHE A 415 29.37 18.73 7.36
N LEU A 416 28.41 19.14 8.21
CA LEU A 416 28.73 20.02 9.36
C LEU A 416 29.75 19.38 10.30
N SER A 417 29.59 18.10 10.63
CA SER A 417 30.52 17.42 11.54
C SER A 417 31.90 17.27 10.91
N PHE A 418 31.97 16.81 9.65
CA PHE A 418 33.25 16.56 8.98
C PHE A 418 33.97 17.83 8.64
N LEU A 419 33.32 18.77 7.95
CA LEU A 419 33.98 20.05 7.58
C LEU A 419 34.18 20.98 8.77
N GLY A 420 33.22 20.97 9.74
CA GLY A 420 33.32 21.75 10.96
C GLY A 420 34.55 21.34 11.82
N LEU A 421 34.70 20.04 12.05
CA LEU A 421 35.88 19.51 12.71
C LEU A 421 37.16 19.78 11.92
N GLY A 422 37.09 19.64 10.58
CA GLY A 422 38.19 19.99 9.67
C GLY A 422 38.56 21.46 9.75
N SER A 423 37.60 22.37 9.79
CA SER A 423 37.81 23.80 9.94
C SER A 423 38.52 24.15 11.26
N ILE A 424 38.02 23.57 12.37
CA ILE A 424 38.65 23.83 13.68
C ILE A 424 40.10 23.34 13.72
N TYR A 425 40.39 22.23 13.05
CA TYR A 425 41.74 21.64 13.12
C TYR A 425 42.74 22.26 12.15
N PHE A 426 42.35 22.58 10.92
CA PHE A 426 43.24 23.04 9.87
C PHE A 426 43.27 24.56 9.70
N LEU A 427 42.28 25.33 10.19
CA LEU A 427 42.29 26.79 10.14
C LEU A 427 42.84 27.47 11.40
N ASN A 428 42.93 26.75 12.53
CA ASN A 428 43.62 27.21 13.75
C ASN A 428 45.03 26.64 13.81
#